data_bed28466bfaed10c549ebef3224c52f5
#
_entry.id   bed28466bfaed10c549ebef3224c52f5
#
_cell.length_a   1.000
_cell.length_b   1.000
_cell.length_c   1.000
_cell.angle_alpha   90.00
_cell.angle_beta   90.00
_cell.angle_gamma   90.00
#
_symmetry.space_group_name_H-M   'P 1'
#
loop_
_entity.id
_entity.type
_entity.pdbx_description
1 polymer ?
#
loop_
_entity_poly.entity_id
_entity_poly.type
_entity_poly.pdbx_seq_one_letter_code
_entity_poly.pdbx_strand_id
1 'polypeptide(L)'
;KNVYITNIEDNTITANMYGNIKKFNSGKIAEDVTGCLCDITVENGKIVGVNTKTDVVSGKVLSVSQDSVEIEGYGSVKLDEDFIMYEKENSLISNYSSIIVGYALQDFIVADGEVCGAIKNKPLQADNIRVIIKTSGFRDIFFNEAVFCADSGMIVETGEESYETAPGETVVFNPDTEDFNEGRIKLIPKSGEIQFQSVNRGIGTPSYGGTIEVSLYDEGIVVVNEVGIEDYLKKVVPSEMPSEFNLEALKCQAVCARSYAYTELSNNYYSAYGAHIDDSIQFQVYNNSQRAESTDTAVDETAGQVLSYNGEVVKTYYYSTSCGSTTDVTLWGNTTENYPYFVAECVGGVDRGLTLTVESEFNTFIKGENEADYDYDCTLYRWSMEESVKEISEGFARSTGKNVGNIKDIEVLERVNGGAAVKVKVTGDKGETVIDS
;
A
#
# COMPACT_ATOMS: atom_id res chain seq x y z
N LYS A 1 31.33 -8.13 -1.14
CA LYS A 1 30.30 -9.17 -0.93
C LYS A 1 29.11 -8.91 -1.86
N ASN A 2 28.26 -9.90 -2.09
CA ASN A 2 26.95 -9.82 -2.75
C ASN A 2 26.97 -9.12 -4.12
N VAL A 3 27.94 -9.46 -4.97
CA VAL A 3 28.14 -8.90 -6.30
C VAL A 3 27.41 -9.76 -7.34
N TYR A 4 26.59 -9.16 -8.19
CA TYR A 4 25.92 -9.88 -9.27
C TYR A 4 26.78 -9.92 -10.53
N ILE A 5 27.14 -11.10 -11.00
CA ILE A 5 27.93 -11.29 -12.23
C ILE A 5 26.97 -11.27 -13.43
N THR A 6 27.08 -10.24 -14.25
CA THR A 6 26.15 -10.04 -15.38
C THR A 6 26.63 -10.69 -16.66
N ASN A 7 27.95 -10.77 -16.88
CA ASN A 7 28.53 -11.36 -18.08
C ASN A 7 29.98 -11.79 -17.86
N ILE A 8 30.39 -12.84 -18.58
CA ILE A 8 31.79 -13.31 -18.69
C ILE A 8 32.11 -13.49 -20.16
N GLU A 9 33.06 -12.70 -20.66
CA GLU A 9 33.57 -12.81 -22.04
C GLU A 9 35.06 -12.83 -22.01
N ASP A 10 35.66 -13.82 -22.67
CA ASP A 10 37.10 -14.07 -22.71
C ASP A 10 37.70 -14.14 -21.30
N ASN A 11 38.51 -13.15 -20.92
CA ASN A 11 39.11 -13.01 -19.60
C ASN A 11 38.53 -11.79 -18.84
N THR A 12 37.32 -11.33 -19.20
CA THR A 12 36.68 -10.17 -18.60
C THR A 12 35.39 -10.56 -17.91
N ILE A 13 35.30 -10.23 -16.63
CA ILE A 13 34.07 -10.35 -15.85
C ILE A 13 33.40 -8.97 -15.78
N THR A 14 32.13 -8.91 -16.16
CA THR A 14 31.27 -7.76 -15.91
C THR A 14 30.44 -8.04 -14.68
N ALA A 15 30.59 -7.20 -13.68
CA ALA A 15 29.92 -7.33 -12.39
C ALA A 15 29.10 -6.08 -12.05
N ASN A 16 27.90 -6.26 -11.58
CA ASN A 16 27.12 -5.21 -10.95
C ASN A 16 27.43 -5.18 -9.45
N MET A 17 28.05 -4.10 -9.03
CA MET A 17 28.47 -3.86 -7.64
C MET A 17 27.62 -2.71 -7.08
N TYR A 18 26.53 -3.04 -6.43
CA TYR A 18 25.63 -2.02 -5.84
C TYR A 18 25.22 -0.92 -6.84
N GLY A 19 24.77 -1.34 -8.06
CA GLY A 19 24.38 -0.44 -9.15
C GLY A 19 25.51 0.08 -10.02
N ASN A 20 26.78 -0.17 -9.64
CA ASN A 20 27.93 0.21 -10.44
C ASN A 20 28.41 -0.99 -11.27
N ILE A 21 28.21 -0.91 -12.58
CA ILE A 21 28.73 -1.95 -13.50
C ILE A 21 30.21 -1.73 -13.71
N LYS A 22 31.01 -2.72 -13.34
CA LYS A 22 32.46 -2.71 -13.50
C LYS A 22 32.96 -3.92 -14.29
N LYS A 23 33.99 -3.71 -15.08
CA LYS A 23 34.68 -4.76 -15.80
C LYS A 23 36.02 -5.03 -15.15
N PHE A 24 36.30 -6.30 -14.89
CA PHE A 24 37.55 -6.76 -14.29
C PHE A 24 38.21 -7.76 -15.21
N ASN A 25 39.53 -7.66 -15.36
CA ASN A 25 40.28 -8.77 -15.90
C ASN A 25 40.28 -9.92 -14.91
N SER A 26 40.04 -11.13 -15.36
CA SER A 26 40.11 -12.33 -14.52
C SER A 26 41.28 -13.20 -14.88
N GLY A 27 41.78 -13.91 -13.88
CA GLY A 27 42.49 -15.17 -14.11
C GLY A 27 41.52 -16.22 -14.66
N LYS A 28 41.99 -17.46 -14.91
CA LYS A 28 41.08 -18.56 -15.27
C LYS A 28 40.05 -18.77 -14.17
N ILE A 29 38.76 -18.41 -14.42
CA ILE A 29 37.62 -18.84 -13.60
C ILE A 29 37.24 -20.22 -14.11
N ALA A 30 37.16 -21.17 -13.20
CA ALA A 30 36.94 -22.58 -13.55
C ALA A 30 35.47 -22.87 -13.92
N GLU A 31 34.52 -22.00 -13.54
CA GLU A 31 33.07 -22.19 -13.70
C GLU A 31 32.42 -20.94 -14.29
N ASP A 32 31.35 -21.14 -15.05
CA ASP A 32 30.49 -20.04 -15.49
C ASP A 32 29.61 -19.61 -14.35
N VAL A 33 29.87 -18.42 -13.78
CA VAL A 33 29.12 -17.79 -12.69
C VAL A 33 28.25 -16.64 -13.18
N THR A 34 27.99 -16.59 -14.49
CA THR A 34 27.08 -15.59 -15.08
C THR A 34 25.65 -15.76 -14.50
N GLY A 35 25.04 -14.66 -14.05
CA GLY A 35 23.75 -14.68 -13.44
C GLY A 35 23.71 -15.09 -11.96
N CYS A 36 24.89 -15.24 -11.34
CA CYS A 36 25.02 -15.62 -9.93
C CYS A 36 25.39 -14.42 -9.05
N LEU A 37 25.00 -14.52 -7.79
CA LEU A 37 25.46 -13.66 -6.71
C LEU A 37 26.75 -14.25 -6.13
N CYS A 38 27.80 -13.44 -6.05
CA CYS A 38 29.13 -13.89 -5.67
C CYS A 38 29.79 -12.93 -4.68
N ASP A 39 30.67 -13.49 -3.84
CA ASP A 39 31.70 -12.72 -3.17
C ASP A 39 32.98 -12.75 -4.03
N ILE A 40 33.51 -11.59 -4.38
CA ILE A 40 34.69 -11.49 -5.19
C ILE A 40 35.89 -10.94 -4.41
N THR A 41 37.08 -11.48 -4.68
CA THR A 41 38.35 -10.93 -4.19
C THR A 41 39.07 -10.25 -5.34
N VAL A 42 39.43 -8.97 -5.15
CA VAL A 42 40.11 -8.17 -6.19
C VAL A 42 41.50 -7.76 -5.70
N GLU A 43 42.54 -8.09 -6.48
CA GLU A 43 43.89 -7.66 -6.26
C GLU A 43 44.44 -6.96 -7.51
N ASN A 44 45.00 -5.77 -7.35
CA ASN A 44 45.59 -4.97 -8.43
C ASN A 44 44.62 -4.78 -9.64
N GLY A 45 43.31 -4.63 -9.37
CA GLY A 45 42.26 -4.45 -10.39
C GLY A 45 41.88 -5.74 -11.14
N LYS A 46 42.33 -6.92 -10.66
CA LYS A 46 41.98 -8.24 -11.22
C LYS A 46 41.18 -9.03 -10.19
N ILE A 47 40.20 -9.79 -10.64
CA ILE A 47 39.52 -10.78 -9.81
C ILE A 47 40.47 -11.99 -9.67
N VAL A 48 40.83 -12.30 -8.42
CA VAL A 48 41.69 -13.43 -8.05
C VAL A 48 40.92 -14.54 -7.34
N GLY A 49 39.71 -14.27 -6.88
CA GLY A 49 38.82 -15.25 -6.25
C GLY A 49 37.34 -14.89 -6.47
N VAL A 50 36.52 -15.92 -6.69
CA VAL A 50 35.09 -15.86 -6.77
C VAL A 50 34.52 -16.96 -5.89
N ASN A 51 33.66 -16.59 -4.95
CA ASN A 51 32.91 -17.53 -4.15
C ASN A 51 31.42 -17.37 -4.52
N THR A 52 30.89 -18.35 -5.22
CA THR A 52 29.51 -18.33 -5.72
C THR A 52 28.56 -18.78 -4.61
N LYS A 53 27.47 -18.03 -4.45
CA LYS A 53 26.35 -18.38 -3.54
C LYS A 53 25.31 -19.16 -4.34
N THR A 54 25.12 -20.43 -3.97
CA THR A 54 24.34 -21.39 -4.77
C THR A 54 23.00 -21.76 -4.18
N ASP A 55 22.78 -21.50 -2.88
CA ASP A 55 21.56 -21.89 -2.23
C ASP A 55 20.46 -20.87 -2.56
N VAL A 56 19.53 -21.31 -3.38
CA VAL A 56 18.44 -20.49 -3.92
C VAL A 56 17.11 -20.95 -3.36
N VAL A 57 16.35 -20.01 -2.83
CA VAL A 57 14.98 -20.22 -2.33
C VAL A 57 14.02 -19.39 -3.16
N SER A 58 12.98 -20.01 -3.68
CA SER A 58 11.90 -19.36 -4.43
C SER A 58 10.58 -19.67 -3.77
N GLY A 59 9.75 -18.67 -3.61
CA GLY A 59 8.42 -18.83 -3.01
C GLY A 59 7.67 -17.49 -2.95
N LYS A 60 6.41 -17.58 -2.60
CA LYS A 60 5.59 -16.42 -2.31
C LYS A 60 6.10 -15.75 -1.04
N VAL A 61 6.25 -14.43 -1.06
CA VAL A 61 6.64 -13.67 0.13
C VAL A 61 5.41 -13.48 1.01
N LEU A 62 5.45 -13.97 2.23
CA LEU A 62 4.37 -13.85 3.20
C LEU A 62 4.51 -12.57 4.03
N SER A 63 5.73 -12.18 4.40
CA SER A 63 6.04 -10.90 5.02
C SER A 63 7.48 -10.47 4.74
N VAL A 64 7.76 -9.19 4.85
CA VAL A 64 9.13 -8.64 4.75
C VAL A 64 9.28 -7.41 5.62
N SER A 65 10.39 -7.35 6.34
CA SER A 65 10.84 -6.23 7.16
C SER A 65 12.27 -5.85 6.79
N GLN A 66 12.84 -4.88 7.51
CA GLN A 66 14.26 -4.57 7.38
C GLN A 66 15.16 -5.73 7.78
N ASP A 67 14.71 -6.58 8.71
CA ASP A 67 15.56 -7.59 9.36
C ASP A 67 15.32 -9.00 8.81
N SER A 68 14.16 -9.25 8.18
CA SER A 68 13.76 -10.61 7.78
C SER A 68 12.78 -10.63 6.62
N VAL A 69 12.74 -11.78 5.94
CA VAL A 69 11.73 -12.13 4.95
C VAL A 69 11.15 -13.51 5.30
N GLU A 70 9.83 -13.63 5.20
CA GLU A 70 9.12 -14.89 5.35
C GLU A 70 8.69 -15.40 3.98
N ILE A 71 9.10 -16.61 3.63
CA ILE A 71 8.88 -17.22 2.32
C ILE A 71 8.02 -18.49 2.52
N GLU A 72 6.92 -18.56 1.78
CA GLU A 72 6.00 -19.71 1.82
C GLU A 72 6.73 -21.02 1.56
N GLY A 73 6.52 -22.00 2.45
CA GLY A 73 7.16 -23.31 2.39
C GLY A 73 8.62 -23.34 2.86
N TYR A 74 9.21 -22.20 3.20
CA TYR A 74 10.59 -22.12 3.71
C TYR A 74 10.67 -21.53 5.13
N GLY A 75 9.75 -20.61 5.46
CA GLY A 75 9.69 -19.93 6.75
C GLY A 75 10.39 -18.56 6.76
N SER A 76 10.59 -18.04 7.97
CA SER A 76 11.22 -16.74 8.19
C SER A 76 12.74 -16.86 8.22
N VAL A 77 13.40 -16.02 7.43
CA VAL A 77 14.87 -15.97 7.31
C VAL A 77 15.35 -14.55 7.49
N LYS A 78 16.42 -14.38 8.26
CA LYS A 78 17.05 -13.08 8.48
C LYS A 78 17.67 -12.54 7.19
N LEU A 79 17.58 -11.22 6.96
CA LEU A 79 18.28 -10.54 5.90
C LEU A 79 19.73 -10.19 6.34
N ASP A 80 20.71 -10.43 5.46
CA ASP A 80 22.09 -9.97 5.64
C ASP A 80 22.13 -8.43 5.67
N GLU A 81 23.01 -7.83 6.46
CA GLU A 81 23.20 -6.37 6.56
C GLU A 81 23.50 -5.72 5.19
N ASP A 82 24.16 -6.46 4.31
CA ASP A 82 24.50 -6.07 2.94
C ASP A 82 23.48 -6.61 1.91
N PHE A 83 22.23 -6.91 2.34
CA PHE A 83 21.18 -7.42 1.43
C PHE A 83 20.94 -6.46 0.28
N ILE A 84 20.86 -7.03 -0.93
CA ILE A 84 20.58 -6.28 -2.15
C ILE A 84 19.72 -7.10 -3.10
N MET A 85 18.75 -6.43 -3.75
CA MET A 85 17.95 -7.04 -4.81
C MET A 85 18.40 -6.51 -6.17
N TYR A 86 18.62 -7.41 -7.11
CA TYR A 86 18.95 -7.12 -8.50
C TYR A 86 17.76 -7.42 -9.40
N GLU A 87 17.49 -6.52 -10.35
CA GLU A 87 16.57 -6.80 -11.45
C GLU A 87 17.36 -7.32 -12.65
N LYS A 88 17.02 -8.52 -13.12
CA LYS A 88 17.78 -9.22 -14.16
C LYS A 88 17.77 -8.48 -15.50
N GLU A 89 16.66 -7.84 -15.87
CA GLU A 89 16.48 -7.25 -17.20
C GLU A 89 17.20 -5.92 -17.38
N ASN A 90 17.20 -5.05 -16.36
CA ASN A 90 17.67 -3.67 -16.48
C ASN A 90 18.89 -3.35 -15.59
N SER A 91 19.42 -4.35 -14.90
CA SER A 91 20.56 -4.20 -13.97
C SER A 91 20.31 -3.18 -12.83
N LEU A 92 19.07 -2.82 -12.60
CA LEU A 92 18.71 -1.97 -11.46
C LEU A 92 18.94 -2.69 -10.15
N ILE A 93 19.17 -1.92 -9.12
CA ILE A 93 19.28 -2.41 -7.76
C ILE A 93 18.20 -1.77 -6.90
N SER A 94 17.79 -2.52 -5.89
CA SER A 94 16.87 -2.06 -4.86
C SER A 94 17.19 -2.76 -3.54
N ASN A 95 16.39 -2.49 -2.53
CA ASN A 95 16.52 -3.10 -1.21
C ASN A 95 15.25 -3.88 -0.86
N TYR A 96 15.14 -4.35 0.37
CA TYR A 96 13.99 -5.10 0.87
C TYR A 96 12.64 -4.37 0.67
N SER A 97 12.64 -3.03 0.65
CA SER A 97 11.40 -2.25 0.49
C SER A 97 10.77 -2.37 -0.89
N SER A 98 11.48 -2.95 -1.87
CA SER A 98 10.95 -3.24 -3.20
C SER A 98 10.43 -4.67 -3.34
N ILE A 99 10.51 -5.48 -2.29
CA ILE A 99 9.92 -6.82 -2.25
C ILE A 99 8.41 -6.67 -2.04
N ILE A 100 7.65 -7.26 -2.97
CA ILE A 100 6.19 -7.22 -2.93
C ILE A 100 5.68 -8.48 -2.23
N VAL A 101 4.96 -8.31 -1.11
CA VAL A 101 4.33 -9.42 -0.39
C VAL A 101 3.21 -10.05 -1.22
N GLY A 102 2.88 -11.31 -0.96
CA GLY A 102 1.83 -12.03 -1.69
C GLY A 102 2.24 -12.55 -3.07
N TYR A 103 3.48 -12.34 -3.51
CA TYR A 103 3.98 -12.72 -4.84
C TYR A 103 5.31 -13.45 -4.77
N ALA A 104 5.62 -14.24 -5.80
CA ALA A 104 6.89 -14.95 -6.01
C ALA A 104 7.62 -14.38 -7.24
N LEU A 105 8.11 -13.14 -7.13
CA LEU A 105 8.71 -12.39 -8.26
C LEU A 105 10.23 -12.55 -8.37
N GLN A 106 10.87 -12.99 -7.29
CA GLN A 106 12.32 -13.11 -7.17
C GLN A 106 12.75 -14.45 -6.59
N ASP A 107 13.99 -14.80 -6.88
CA ASP A 107 14.72 -15.86 -6.20
C ASP A 107 15.60 -15.24 -5.12
N PHE A 108 15.55 -15.81 -3.92
CA PHE A 108 16.36 -15.40 -2.78
C PHE A 108 17.61 -16.26 -2.69
N ILE A 109 18.76 -15.64 -2.48
CA ILE A 109 20.03 -16.31 -2.34
C ILE A 109 20.40 -16.36 -0.86
N VAL A 110 20.53 -17.56 -0.32
CA VAL A 110 20.85 -17.83 1.08
C VAL A 110 22.31 -18.23 1.23
N ALA A 111 22.99 -17.67 2.21
CA ALA A 111 24.32 -18.10 2.61
C ALA A 111 24.50 -17.86 4.11
N ASP A 112 25.17 -18.78 4.80
CA ASP A 112 25.44 -18.72 6.25
C ASP A 112 24.16 -18.56 7.12
N GLY A 113 23.01 -19.03 6.59
CA GLY A 113 21.71 -18.98 7.28
C GLY A 113 20.98 -17.64 7.14
N GLU A 114 21.46 -16.72 6.33
CA GLU A 114 20.84 -15.41 6.05
C GLU A 114 20.57 -15.26 4.54
N VAL A 115 19.55 -14.48 4.18
CA VAL A 115 19.29 -14.07 2.79
C VAL A 115 20.22 -12.91 2.45
N CYS A 116 21.23 -13.18 1.66
CA CYS A 116 22.24 -12.19 1.30
C CYS A 116 21.90 -11.38 0.04
N GLY A 117 20.90 -11.79 -0.73
CA GLY A 117 20.41 -11.04 -1.86
C GLY A 117 19.21 -11.69 -2.53
N ALA A 118 18.62 -10.98 -3.48
CA ALA A 118 17.55 -11.50 -4.32
C ALA A 118 17.74 -11.10 -5.78
N ILE A 119 17.24 -11.93 -6.68
CA ILE A 119 17.25 -11.67 -8.12
C ILE A 119 15.79 -11.68 -8.61
N LYS A 120 15.27 -10.50 -8.93
CA LYS A 120 13.94 -10.36 -9.51
C LYS A 120 13.99 -10.83 -10.96
N ASN A 121 13.18 -11.82 -11.27
CA ASN A 121 13.19 -12.52 -12.55
C ASN A 121 11.80 -12.64 -13.20
N LYS A 122 10.76 -12.15 -12.54
CA LYS A 122 9.39 -12.17 -13.05
C LYS A 122 8.76 -10.78 -12.93
N PRO A 123 7.97 -10.35 -13.94
CA PRO A 123 7.17 -9.15 -13.84
C PRO A 123 6.01 -9.35 -12.85
N LEU A 124 5.54 -8.27 -12.24
CA LEU A 124 4.33 -8.30 -11.43
C LEU A 124 3.10 -8.50 -12.34
N GLN A 125 2.31 -9.52 -12.02
CA GLN A 125 0.93 -9.65 -12.50
C GLN A 125 0.01 -9.40 -11.32
N ALA A 126 -0.77 -8.34 -11.39
CA ALA A 126 -1.59 -7.86 -10.28
C ALA A 126 -2.90 -8.67 -10.18
N ASP A 127 -2.80 -9.93 -9.78
CA ASP A 127 -3.95 -10.83 -9.68
C ASP A 127 -4.67 -10.67 -8.34
N ASN A 128 -3.91 -10.49 -7.24
CA ASN A 128 -4.41 -10.47 -5.88
C ASN A 128 -3.96 -9.22 -5.12
N ILE A 129 -4.73 -8.86 -4.11
CA ILE A 129 -4.35 -7.86 -3.12
C ILE A 129 -4.48 -8.44 -1.72
N ARG A 130 -3.64 -7.98 -0.79
CA ARG A 130 -3.60 -8.40 0.61
C ARG A 130 -3.96 -7.21 1.50
N VAL A 131 -5.06 -7.34 2.22
CA VAL A 131 -5.71 -6.26 2.97
C VAL A 131 -5.74 -6.61 4.45
N ILE A 132 -5.14 -5.81 5.31
CA ILE A 132 -5.33 -5.90 6.76
C ILE A 132 -6.75 -5.49 7.08
N ILE A 133 -7.43 -6.33 7.85
CA ILE A 133 -8.74 -6.03 8.39
C ILE A 133 -8.56 -5.39 9.77
N LYS A 134 -8.99 -4.15 9.92
CA LYS A 134 -8.93 -3.42 11.20
C LYS A 134 -10.08 -3.78 12.12
N THR A 135 -9.93 -3.50 13.40
CA THR A 135 -10.99 -3.64 14.41
C THR A 135 -12.20 -2.79 14.09
N SER A 136 -13.33 -3.02 14.75
CA SER A 136 -14.55 -2.24 14.54
C SER A 136 -14.33 -0.74 14.67
N GLY A 137 -14.85 0.02 13.70
CA GLY A 137 -14.61 1.47 13.56
C GLY A 137 -13.23 1.81 13.01
N PHE A 138 -12.52 0.88 12.40
CA PHE A 138 -11.21 1.06 11.75
C PHE A 138 -10.11 1.62 12.68
N ARG A 139 -10.11 1.18 13.94
CA ARG A 139 -9.26 1.80 14.98
C ARG A 139 -7.86 1.22 15.02
N ASP A 140 -7.74 -0.12 15.05
CA ASP A 140 -6.50 -0.84 15.27
C ASP A 140 -6.38 -2.02 14.30
N ILE A 141 -5.16 -2.50 14.09
CA ILE A 141 -4.88 -3.72 13.32
C ILE A 141 -4.77 -4.96 14.20
N PHE A 142 -4.68 -4.79 15.53
CA PHE A 142 -4.46 -5.87 16.48
C PHE A 142 -5.75 -6.29 17.18
N PHE A 143 -5.99 -7.61 17.20
CA PHE A 143 -7.11 -8.24 17.86
C PHE A 143 -6.64 -9.06 19.06
N ASN A 144 -7.43 -9.06 20.14
CA ASN A 144 -7.27 -10.00 21.26
C ASN A 144 -7.92 -11.35 20.97
N GLU A 145 -8.91 -11.36 20.07
CA GLU A 145 -9.65 -12.56 19.66
C GLU A 145 -10.17 -12.37 18.24
N ALA A 146 -9.98 -13.39 17.40
CA ALA A 146 -10.45 -13.43 16.03
C ALA A 146 -11.38 -14.64 15.83
N VAL A 147 -12.64 -14.39 15.47
CA VAL A 147 -13.71 -15.39 15.36
C VAL A 147 -14.20 -15.46 13.92
N PHE A 148 -14.14 -16.65 13.34
CA PHE A 148 -14.50 -16.88 11.94
C PHE A 148 -15.53 -18.00 11.79
N CYS A 149 -16.36 -17.88 10.75
CA CYS A 149 -17.34 -18.88 10.38
C CYS A 149 -17.50 -18.88 8.85
N ALA A 150 -17.73 -20.03 8.25
CA ALA A 150 -18.11 -20.12 6.85
C ALA A 150 -19.33 -21.05 6.69
N ASP A 151 -20.34 -20.62 5.94
CA ASP A 151 -21.57 -21.41 5.71
C ASP A 151 -21.26 -22.76 5.03
N SER A 152 -20.21 -22.82 4.21
CA SER A 152 -19.74 -24.04 3.55
C SER A 152 -18.79 -24.89 4.40
N GLY A 153 -18.38 -24.40 5.57
CA GLY A 153 -17.19 -24.85 6.27
C GLY A 153 -15.92 -24.33 5.60
N MET A 154 -14.78 -24.52 6.25
CA MET A 154 -13.48 -24.05 5.76
C MET A 154 -12.39 -25.08 6.04
N ILE A 155 -11.29 -24.98 5.34
CA ILE A 155 -10.02 -25.65 5.62
C ILE A 155 -9.19 -24.67 6.45
N VAL A 156 -8.65 -25.16 7.56
CA VAL A 156 -7.71 -24.42 8.41
C VAL A 156 -6.34 -25.07 8.24
N GLU A 157 -5.40 -24.33 7.69
CA GLU A 157 -4.01 -24.76 7.50
C GLU A 157 -3.12 -24.13 8.57
N THR A 158 -2.34 -24.95 9.28
CA THR A 158 -1.43 -24.56 10.37
C THR A 158 -0.09 -25.26 10.15
N GLY A 159 0.92 -24.53 9.66
CA GLY A 159 2.20 -25.13 9.28
C GLY A 159 2.03 -26.21 8.21
N GLU A 160 2.43 -27.44 8.53
CA GLU A 160 2.28 -28.62 7.64
C GLU A 160 0.96 -29.38 7.85
N GLU A 161 0.16 -29.01 8.87
CA GLU A 161 -1.09 -29.68 9.21
C GLU A 161 -2.29 -28.91 8.67
N SER A 162 -3.40 -29.62 8.48
CA SER A 162 -4.68 -29.01 8.14
C SER A 162 -5.84 -29.82 8.67
N TYR A 163 -6.92 -29.12 9.00
CA TYR A 163 -8.19 -29.76 9.36
C TYR A 163 -9.36 -29.03 8.69
N GLU A 164 -10.50 -29.67 8.64
CA GLU A 164 -11.71 -29.11 8.04
C GLU A 164 -12.76 -28.84 9.12
N THR A 165 -13.46 -27.72 8.99
CA THR A 165 -14.62 -27.40 9.81
C THR A 165 -15.90 -27.87 9.15
N ALA A 166 -16.92 -28.12 9.97
CA ALA A 166 -18.27 -28.35 9.48
C ALA A 166 -18.90 -27.05 8.95
N PRO A 167 -19.91 -27.14 8.06
CA PRO A 167 -20.69 -26.00 7.64
C PRO A 167 -21.27 -25.21 8.81
N GLY A 168 -21.01 -23.90 8.87
CA GLY A 168 -21.46 -23.03 9.95
C GLY A 168 -20.72 -23.16 11.27
N GLU A 169 -19.70 -24.00 11.34
CA GLU A 169 -18.85 -24.14 12.53
C GLU A 169 -17.98 -22.88 12.73
N THR A 170 -17.89 -22.43 13.97
CA THR A 170 -17.11 -21.27 14.37
C THR A 170 -15.71 -21.69 14.84
N VAL A 171 -14.70 -21.00 14.34
CA VAL A 171 -13.31 -21.13 14.79
C VAL A 171 -12.89 -19.86 15.51
N VAL A 172 -12.20 -20.03 16.64
CA VAL A 172 -11.78 -18.92 17.51
C VAL A 172 -10.27 -18.98 17.71
N PHE A 173 -9.59 -17.89 17.42
CA PHE A 173 -8.17 -17.71 17.70
C PHE A 173 -7.98 -16.60 18.73
N ASN A 174 -7.14 -16.86 19.73
CA ASN A 174 -6.67 -15.88 20.70
C ASN A 174 -5.14 -16.05 20.87
N PRO A 175 -4.44 -15.15 21.55
CA PRO A 175 -2.98 -15.24 21.67
C PRO A 175 -2.44 -16.54 22.28
N ASP A 176 -3.27 -17.27 23.03
CA ASP A 176 -2.90 -18.56 23.66
C ASP A 176 -3.19 -19.77 22.75
N THR A 177 -3.67 -19.57 21.52
CA THR A 177 -3.97 -20.65 20.57
C THR A 177 -2.68 -21.36 20.14
N GLU A 178 -2.60 -22.67 20.35
CA GLU A 178 -1.41 -23.48 20.10
C GLU A 178 -1.01 -23.50 18.61
N ASP A 179 -1.98 -23.36 17.69
CA ASP A 179 -1.76 -23.36 16.24
C ASP A 179 -0.74 -22.27 15.79
N PHE A 180 -0.62 -21.17 16.54
CA PHE A 180 0.37 -20.12 16.25
C PHE A 180 1.82 -20.56 16.47
N ASN A 181 2.08 -21.67 17.17
CA ASN A 181 3.43 -22.21 17.32
C ASN A 181 4.00 -22.69 15.99
N GLU A 182 3.14 -23.06 15.04
CA GLU A 182 3.50 -23.49 13.70
C GLU A 182 3.58 -22.32 12.68
N GLY A 183 3.33 -21.09 13.12
CA GLY A 183 3.39 -19.87 12.29
C GLY A 183 2.04 -19.29 11.95
N ARG A 184 1.87 -18.89 10.68
CA ARG A 184 0.60 -18.32 10.19
C ARG A 184 -0.47 -19.39 10.05
N ILE A 185 -1.68 -19.01 10.38
CA ILE A 185 -2.88 -19.82 10.16
C ILE A 185 -3.57 -19.30 8.90
N LYS A 186 -3.91 -20.18 7.97
CA LYS A 186 -4.62 -19.84 6.76
C LYS A 186 -5.99 -20.48 6.72
N LEU A 187 -7.02 -19.67 6.48
CA LEU A 187 -8.41 -20.07 6.38
C LEU A 187 -8.85 -20.02 4.92
N ILE A 188 -9.34 -21.15 4.41
CA ILE A 188 -9.79 -21.31 3.03
C ILE A 188 -11.24 -21.76 3.05
N PRO A 189 -12.22 -20.97 2.58
CA PRO A 189 -13.61 -21.40 2.53
C PRO A 189 -13.75 -22.52 1.50
N LYS A 190 -14.54 -23.57 1.81
CA LYS A 190 -14.84 -24.64 0.84
C LYS A 190 -15.62 -24.12 -0.36
N SER A 191 -16.43 -23.09 -0.14
CA SER A 191 -17.08 -22.27 -1.16
C SER A 191 -17.61 -20.97 -0.52
N GLY A 192 -17.84 -19.93 -1.34
CA GLY A 192 -18.37 -18.66 -0.86
C GLY A 192 -17.36 -17.84 -0.07
N GLU A 193 -17.75 -17.31 1.06
CA GLU A 193 -16.99 -16.34 1.85
C GLU A 193 -16.85 -16.79 3.32
N ILE A 194 -15.85 -16.23 4.00
CA ILE A 194 -15.62 -16.39 5.43
C ILE A 194 -16.17 -15.15 6.15
N GLN A 195 -17.09 -15.37 7.08
CA GLN A 195 -17.60 -14.32 7.96
C GLN A 195 -16.61 -14.07 9.10
N PHE A 196 -16.22 -12.80 9.30
CA PHE A 196 -15.36 -12.39 10.42
C PHE A 196 -16.19 -11.76 11.53
N GLN A 197 -16.52 -12.55 12.55
CA GLN A 197 -17.50 -12.20 13.59
C GLN A 197 -16.96 -11.21 14.64
N SER A 198 -15.63 -11.06 14.75
CA SER A 198 -15.01 -10.08 15.67
C SER A 198 -15.08 -8.63 15.15
N VAL A 199 -15.59 -8.42 13.93
CA VAL A 199 -15.64 -7.11 13.28
C VAL A 199 -17.06 -6.71 12.95
N ASN A 200 -17.37 -5.41 13.12
CA ASN A 200 -18.61 -4.80 12.68
C ASN A 200 -18.30 -3.65 11.70
N ARG A 201 -18.99 -3.64 10.55
CA ARG A 201 -18.93 -2.64 9.49
C ARG A 201 -20.33 -2.05 9.25
N GLY A 202 -20.47 -1.10 8.33
CA GLY A 202 -21.77 -0.53 7.97
C GLY A 202 -22.83 -1.56 7.58
N ILE A 203 -22.41 -2.72 7.09
CA ILE A 203 -23.26 -3.87 6.72
C ILE A 203 -23.54 -4.85 7.88
N GLY A 204 -23.09 -4.55 9.09
CA GLY A 204 -23.05 -5.51 10.20
C GLY A 204 -21.78 -6.35 10.19
N THR A 205 -21.87 -7.66 10.45
CA THR A 205 -20.74 -8.59 10.40
C THR A 205 -20.32 -8.83 8.95
N PRO A 206 -19.09 -8.47 8.56
CA PRO A 206 -18.64 -8.62 7.17
C PRO A 206 -18.23 -10.05 6.85
N SER A 207 -18.34 -10.41 5.57
CA SER A 207 -17.79 -11.65 5.00
C SER A 207 -16.76 -11.32 3.94
N TYR A 208 -15.74 -12.18 3.80
CA TYR A 208 -14.60 -11.97 2.92
C TYR A 208 -14.40 -13.17 1.98
N GLY A 209 -14.27 -12.88 0.68
CA GLY A 209 -13.87 -13.85 -0.33
C GLY A 209 -12.36 -14.10 -0.32
N GLY A 210 -11.90 -15.08 -1.11
CA GLY A 210 -10.50 -15.46 -1.13
C GLY A 210 -10.09 -16.23 0.13
N THR A 211 -8.94 -15.90 0.69
CA THR A 211 -8.41 -16.55 1.91
C THR A 211 -8.18 -15.53 3.01
N ILE A 212 -8.23 -16.00 4.25
CA ILE A 212 -7.85 -15.20 5.43
C ILE A 212 -6.56 -15.78 6.00
N GLU A 213 -5.58 -14.95 6.28
CA GLU A 213 -4.42 -15.28 7.08
C GLU A 213 -4.50 -14.63 8.45
N VAL A 214 -4.18 -15.40 9.48
CA VAL A 214 -4.19 -14.98 10.88
C VAL A 214 -2.79 -15.19 11.44
N SER A 215 -2.19 -14.15 11.98
CA SER A 215 -0.81 -14.19 12.50
C SER A 215 -0.75 -13.54 13.88
N LEU A 216 0.07 -14.10 14.76
CA LEU A 216 0.29 -13.57 16.11
C LEU A 216 1.55 -12.72 16.13
N TYR A 217 1.43 -11.51 16.71
CA TYR A 217 2.52 -10.57 17.01
C TYR A 217 2.50 -10.22 18.50
N ASP A 218 3.52 -9.53 18.97
CA ASP A 218 3.63 -9.15 20.40
C ASP A 218 2.43 -8.30 20.86
N GLU A 219 1.88 -7.47 19.96
CA GLU A 219 0.74 -6.58 20.24
C GLU A 219 -0.62 -7.27 20.11
N GLY A 220 -0.69 -8.45 19.47
CA GLY A 220 -1.93 -9.18 19.23
C GLY A 220 -2.02 -9.87 17.88
N ILE A 221 -3.21 -10.29 17.52
CA ILE A 221 -3.50 -11.00 16.28
C ILE A 221 -3.72 -10.00 15.15
N VAL A 222 -3.06 -10.20 14.02
CA VAL A 222 -3.31 -9.50 12.75
C VAL A 222 -4.05 -10.42 11.79
N VAL A 223 -5.06 -9.87 11.12
CA VAL A 223 -5.90 -10.57 10.14
C VAL A 223 -5.70 -9.95 8.77
N VAL A 224 -5.29 -10.74 7.80
CA VAL A 224 -5.07 -10.34 6.41
C VAL A 224 -6.02 -11.10 5.50
N ASN A 225 -6.79 -10.41 4.69
CA ASN A 225 -7.57 -11.02 3.61
C ASN A 225 -6.77 -10.96 2.31
N GLU A 226 -6.49 -12.11 1.71
CA GLU A 226 -5.94 -12.21 0.36
C GLU A 226 -7.05 -12.53 -0.61
N VAL A 227 -7.28 -11.63 -1.57
CA VAL A 227 -8.43 -11.68 -2.47
C VAL A 227 -8.04 -11.22 -3.87
N GLY A 228 -8.70 -11.75 -4.89
CA GLY A 228 -8.55 -11.25 -6.27
C GLY A 228 -8.92 -9.78 -6.39
N ILE A 229 -8.16 -9.00 -7.17
CA ILE A 229 -8.37 -7.54 -7.29
C ILE A 229 -9.80 -7.21 -7.71
N GLU A 230 -10.37 -7.92 -8.68
CA GLU A 230 -11.74 -7.64 -9.13
C GLU A 230 -12.79 -7.93 -8.03
N ASP A 231 -12.63 -9.00 -7.24
CA ASP A 231 -13.51 -9.29 -6.11
C ASP A 231 -13.35 -8.29 -4.96
N TYR A 232 -12.13 -7.80 -4.74
CA TYR A 232 -11.85 -6.69 -3.83
C TYR A 232 -12.62 -5.44 -4.26
N LEU A 233 -12.56 -5.06 -5.54
CA LEU A 233 -13.22 -3.88 -6.08
C LEU A 233 -14.75 -3.95 -5.98
N LYS A 234 -15.36 -5.13 -6.09
CA LYS A 234 -16.80 -5.34 -5.88
C LYS A 234 -17.27 -5.00 -4.46
N LYS A 235 -16.34 -4.87 -3.52
CA LYS A 235 -16.62 -4.45 -2.13
C LYS A 235 -16.06 -3.06 -1.80
N VAL A 236 -15.12 -2.54 -2.59
CA VAL A 236 -14.63 -1.16 -2.49
C VAL A 236 -15.61 -0.19 -3.16
N VAL A 237 -15.98 -0.43 -4.42
CA VAL A 237 -16.80 0.52 -5.19
C VAL A 237 -18.08 0.91 -4.45
N PRO A 238 -18.91 -0.04 -3.91
CA PRO A 238 -20.11 0.35 -3.17
C PRO A 238 -19.80 0.98 -1.79
N SER A 239 -18.58 0.80 -1.27
CA SER A 239 -18.16 1.43 -0.01
C SER A 239 -17.66 2.86 -0.19
N GLU A 240 -17.26 3.24 -1.41
CA GLU A 240 -16.73 4.55 -1.77
C GLU A 240 -17.76 5.42 -2.52
N MET A 241 -18.66 4.82 -3.28
CA MET A 241 -19.64 5.53 -4.10
C MET A 241 -21.03 4.88 -3.98
N PRO A 242 -22.11 5.65 -3.78
CA PRO A 242 -23.47 5.12 -3.73
C PRO A 242 -23.85 4.33 -4.99
N SER A 243 -24.39 3.13 -4.79
CA SER A 243 -24.74 2.19 -5.86
C SER A 243 -25.83 2.67 -6.82
N GLU A 244 -26.56 3.73 -6.43
CA GLU A 244 -27.62 4.39 -7.22
C GLU A 244 -27.06 5.35 -8.27
N PHE A 245 -25.76 5.63 -8.27
CA PHE A 245 -25.15 6.50 -9.27
C PHE A 245 -25.23 5.88 -10.66
N ASN A 246 -25.11 6.72 -11.69
CA ASN A 246 -25.12 6.27 -13.06
C ASN A 246 -23.99 5.23 -13.30
N LEU A 247 -24.28 4.19 -14.11
CA LEU A 247 -23.35 3.10 -14.38
C LEU A 247 -21.98 3.60 -14.90
N GLU A 248 -21.96 4.64 -15.76
CA GLU A 248 -20.69 5.19 -16.26
C GLU A 248 -19.87 5.88 -15.15
N ALA A 249 -20.53 6.51 -14.17
CA ALA A 249 -19.83 7.04 -13.01
C ALA A 249 -19.25 5.94 -12.12
N LEU A 250 -20.01 4.84 -11.91
CA LEU A 250 -19.53 3.67 -11.18
C LEU A 250 -18.36 2.99 -11.91
N LYS A 251 -18.37 2.94 -13.27
CA LYS A 251 -17.25 2.45 -14.08
C LYS A 251 -16.00 3.34 -13.90
N CYS A 252 -16.15 4.65 -13.91
CA CYS A 252 -15.04 5.57 -13.63
C CYS A 252 -14.45 5.31 -12.24
N GLN A 253 -15.32 5.14 -11.22
CA GLN A 253 -14.88 4.79 -9.88
C GLN A 253 -14.14 3.46 -9.84
N ALA A 254 -14.63 2.43 -10.53
CA ALA A 254 -13.98 1.12 -10.60
C ALA A 254 -12.59 1.20 -11.23
N VAL A 255 -12.42 1.96 -12.33
CA VAL A 255 -11.11 2.17 -12.98
C VAL A 255 -10.16 2.95 -12.08
N CYS A 256 -10.64 4.01 -11.40
CA CYS A 256 -9.84 4.75 -10.43
C CYS A 256 -9.43 3.87 -9.24
N ALA A 257 -10.36 3.15 -8.64
CA ALA A 257 -10.09 2.27 -7.50
C ALA A 257 -9.11 1.14 -7.87
N ARG A 258 -9.22 0.58 -9.08
CA ARG A 258 -8.28 -0.43 -9.58
C ARG A 258 -6.89 0.13 -9.78
N SER A 259 -6.77 1.32 -10.38
CA SER A 259 -5.48 1.98 -10.59
C SER A 259 -4.80 2.30 -9.25
N TYR A 260 -5.57 2.77 -8.28
CA TYR A 260 -5.08 2.98 -6.91
C TYR A 260 -4.60 1.67 -6.29
N ALA A 261 -5.44 0.62 -6.27
CA ALA A 261 -5.08 -0.68 -5.71
C ALA A 261 -3.81 -1.26 -6.36
N TYR A 262 -3.69 -1.15 -7.70
CA TYR A 262 -2.50 -1.61 -8.43
C TYR A 262 -1.23 -0.90 -7.95
N THR A 263 -1.27 0.42 -7.78
CA THR A 263 -0.10 1.19 -7.30
C THR A 263 0.26 0.87 -5.86
N GLU A 264 -0.73 0.48 -5.03
CA GLU A 264 -0.51 0.10 -3.63
C GLU A 264 0.10 -1.31 -3.46
N LEU A 265 0.12 -2.16 -4.49
CA LEU A 265 0.82 -3.45 -4.41
C LEU A 265 2.31 -3.30 -4.10
N SER A 266 2.92 -2.21 -4.53
CA SER A 266 4.33 -1.88 -4.23
C SER A 266 4.49 -1.08 -2.93
N ASN A 267 3.41 -0.82 -2.19
CA ASN A 267 3.46 -0.16 -0.90
C ASN A 267 3.98 -1.14 0.17
N ASN A 268 4.95 -0.71 0.94
CA ASN A 268 5.56 -1.52 2.00
C ASN A 268 5.11 -1.14 3.42
N TYR A 269 4.09 -0.30 3.57
CA TYR A 269 3.63 0.20 4.86
C TYR A 269 3.25 -0.93 5.83
N TYR A 270 2.60 -1.98 5.30
CA TYR A 270 2.19 -3.16 6.05
C TYR A 270 2.94 -4.43 5.65
N SER A 271 4.07 -4.32 4.96
CA SER A 271 4.83 -5.49 4.47
C SER A 271 5.31 -6.41 5.59
N ALA A 272 5.64 -5.87 6.77
CA ALA A 272 6.01 -6.65 7.95
C ALA A 272 4.85 -7.53 8.48
N TYR A 273 3.61 -7.13 8.23
CA TYR A 273 2.41 -7.89 8.55
C TYR A 273 1.91 -8.75 7.38
N GLY A 274 2.60 -8.70 6.25
CA GLY A 274 2.25 -9.46 5.05
C GLY A 274 1.10 -8.87 4.24
N ALA A 275 0.86 -7.57 4.30
CA ALA A 275 -0.20 -6.90 3.55
C ALA A 275 0.28 -5.68 2.78
N HIS A 276 -0.51 -5.26 1.79
CA HIS A 276 -0.27 -4.06 1.01
C HIS A 276 -0.92 -2.83 1.66
N ILE A 277 -2.17 -2.97 2.08
CA ILE A 277 -3.05 -1.90 2.56
C ILE A 277 -3.90 -2.36 3.74
N ASP A 278 -4.63 -1.44 4.36
CA ASP A 278 -5.74 -1.75 5.27
C ASP A 278 -7.11 -1.41 4.65
N ASP A 279 -8.18 -1.77 5.35
CA ASP A 279 -9.58 -1.64 4.90
C ASP A 279 -10.24 -0.29 5.23
N SER A 280 -9.44 0.73 5.64
CA SER A 280 -9.94 2.03 6.11
C SER A 280 -9.76 3.17 5.10
N ILE A 281 -10.23 4.36 5.46
CA ILE A 281 -10.04 5.60 4.70
C ILE A 281 -8.56 6.02 4.52
N GLN A 282 -7.63 5.37 5.20
CA GLN A 282 -6.20 5.59 4.98
C GLN A 282 -5.78 5.12 3.59
N PHE A 283 -6.48 4.12 3.06
CA PHE A 283 -6.31 3.57 1.71
C PHE A 283 -7.65 3.62 0.96
N GLN A 284 -8.39 2.54 0.94
CA GLN A 284 -9.73 2.44 0.34
C GLN A 284 -10.67 1.74 1.31
N VAL A 285 -11.85 2.31 1.54
CA VAL A 285 -12.84 1.67 2.40
C VAL A 285 -13.29 0.36 1.76
N TYR A 286 -13.03 -0.74 2.45
CA TYR A 286 -13.31 -2.08 1.96
C TYR A 286 -14.40 -2.77 2.78
N ASN A 287 -15.41 -3.29 2.08
CA ASN A 287 -16.48 -4.11 2.67
C ASN A 287 -17.31 -3.43 3.78
N ASN A 288 -17.55 -2.11 3.64
CA ASN A 288 -18.34 -1.31 4.58
C ASN A 288 -19.78 -1.06 4.11
N SER A 289 -20.06 -1.24 2.82
CA SER A 289 -21.37 -1.12 2.21
C SER A 289 -21.78 -2.42 1.51
N GLN A 290 -23.10 -2.62 1.37
CA GLN A 290 -23.64 -3.79 0.70
C GLN A 290 -23.26 -3.78 -0.79
N ARG A 291 -22.85 -4.93 -1.33
CA ARG A 291 -22.69 -5.13 -2.77
C ARG A 291 -24.01 -4.90 -3.50
N ALA A 292 -23.93 -4.36 -4.70
CA ALA A 292 -25.07 -4.14 -5.58
C ALA A 292 -24.75 -4.59 -6.99
N GLU A 293 -25.77 -5.03 -7.73
CA GLU A 293 -25.63 -5.48 -9.13
C GLU A 293 -25.03 -4.38 -10.03
N SER A 294 -25.38 -3.11 -9.78
CA SER A 294 -24.84 -1.97 -10.55
C SER A 294 -23.34 -1.77 -10.34
N THR A 295 -22.85 -1.91 -9.11
CA THR A 295 -21.41 -1.80 -8.80
C THR A 295 -20.62 -3.01 -9.29
N ASP A 296 -21.18 -4.21 -9.16
CA ASP A 296 -20.59 -5.43 -9.70
C ASP A 296 -20.47 -5.36 -11.24
N THR A 297 -21.52 -4.92 -11.93
CA THR A 297 -21.52 -4.69 -13.37
C THR A 297 -20.46 -3.68 -13.79
N ALA A 298 -20.31 -2.57 -13.04
CA ALA A 298 -19.30 -1.56 -13.32
C ALA A 298 -17.87 -2.11 -13.21
N VAL A 299 -17.59 -2.95 -12.23
CA VAL A 299 -16.29 -3.62 -12.05
C VAL A 299 -16.06 -4.61 -13.19
N ASP A 300 -17.05 -5.48 -13.49
CA ASP A 300 -16.92 -6.55 -14.50
C ASP A 300 -16.75 -5.97 -15.91
N GLU A 301 -17.50 -4.91 -16.28
CA GLU A 301 -17.40 -4.28 -17.61
C GLU A 301 -16.11 -3.46 -17.79
N THR A 302 -15.40 -3.13 -16.71
CA THR A 302 -14.11 -2.44 -16.73
C THR A 302 -12.95 -3.31 -16.27
N ALA A 303 -13.14 -4.63 -16.18
CA ALA A 303 -12.13 -5.54 -15.67
C ALA A 303 -10.76 -5.35 -16.35
N GLY A 304 -9.70 -5.25 -15.56
CA GLY A 304 -8.33 -5.03 -16.03
C GLY A 304 -8.02 -3.63 -16.57
N GLN A 305 -9.00 -2.71 -16.65
CA GLN A 305 -8.74 -1.34 -17.11
C GLN A 305 -8.15 -0.49 -15.98
N VAL A 306 -7.05 0.20 -16.27
CA VAL A 306 -6.35 1.11 -15.37
C VAL A 306 -6.04 2.44 -16.08
N LEU A 307 -5.84 3.48 -15.31
CA LEU A 307 -5.29 4.74 -15.82
C LEU A 307 -3.77 4.66 -15.87
N SER A 308 -3.19 5.10 -16.97
CA SER A 308 -1.74 5.08 -17.15
C SER A 308 -1.21 6.38 -17.77
N TYR A 309 0.03 6.70 -17.46
CA TYR A 309 0.79 7.78 -18.06
C TYR A 309 2.16 7.25 -18.49
N ASN A 310 2.54 7.47 -19.76
CA ASN A 310 3.80 6.96 -20.33
C ASN A 310 4.01 5.44 -20.16
N GLY A 311 2.94 4.65 -20.11
CA GLY A 311 3.00 3.20 -19.94
C GLY A 311 3.01 2.71 -18.50
N GLU A 312 3.13 3.59 -17.52
CA GLU A 312 3.07 3.27 -16.10
C GLU A 312 1.67 3.56 -15.54
N VAL A 313 1.18 2.68 -14.65
CA VAL A 313 -0.10 2.90 -13.97
C VAL A 313 0.04 4.06 -13.00
N VAL A 314 -0.92 4.98 -13.04
CA VAL A 314 -0.90 6.18 -12.20
C VAL A 314 -1.71 5.97 -10.92
N LYS A 315 -1.21 6.52 -9.80
CA LYS A 315 -1.97 6.57 -8.56
C LYS A 315 -3.11 7.57 -8.72
N THR A 316 -4.32 7.13 -8.41
CA THR A 316 -5.54 7.91 -8.58
C THR A 316 -6.15 8.22 -7.22
N TYR A 317 -6.30 9.50 -6.91
CA TYR A 317 -7.01 9.95 -5.72
C TYR A 317 -8.43 10.36 -6.11
N TYR A 318 -9.40 10.10 -5.22
CA TYR A 318 -10.78 10.50 -5.39
C TYR A 318 -11.39 10.95 -4.06
N TYR A 319 -12.44 11.74 -4.13
CA TYR A 319 -13.15 12.29 -2.97
C TYR A 319 -14.59 12.63 -3.35
N SER A 320 -15.46 12.81 -2.37
CA SER A 320 -16.90 12.93 -2.60
C SER A 320 -17.32 14.28 -3.18
N THR A 321 -16.71 15.37 -2.74
CA THR A 321 -17.22 16.72 -3.03
C THR A 321 -16.07 17.71 -3.12
N SER A 322 -15.99 18.45 -4.23
CA SER A 322 -15.05 19.56 -4.39
C SER A 322 -15.67 20.87 -3.86
N CYS A 323 -14.83 21.90 -3.72
CA CYS A 323 -15.30 23.26 -3.49
C CYS A 323 -15.45 24.07 -4.80
N GLY A 324 -15.46 23.40 -5.97
CA GLY A 324 -15.44 23.99 -7.30
C GLY A 324 -14.03 24.10 -7.91
N SER A 325 -13.01 23.58 -7.24
CA SER A 325 -11.64 23.43 -7.76
C SER A 325 -10.99 22.19 -7.19
N THR A 326 -10.18 21.47 -7.99
CA THR A 326 -9.25 20.47 -7.52
C THR A 326 -7.93 21.12 -7.09
N THR A 327 -7.01 20.34 -6.52
CA THR A 327 -5.64 20.80 -6.21
C THR A 327 -4.63 19.97 -6.98
N ASP A 328 -3.39 20.46 -7.10
CA ASP A 328 -2.32 19.73 -7.76
C ASP A 328 -1.42 18.96 -6.77
N VAL A 329 -0.45 18.24 -7.33
CA VAL A 329 0.49 17.38 -6.59
C VAL A 329 1.38 18.15 -5.61
N THR A 330 1.50 19.46 -5.73
CA THR A 330 2.33 20.28 -4.83
C THR A 330 1.80 20.31 -3.40
N LEU A 331 0.51 19.94 -3.21
CA LEU A 331 -0.07 19.70 -1.89
C LEU A 331 0.74 18.70 -1.04
N TRP A 332 1.35 17.70 -1.68
CA TRP A 332 2.16 16.67 -1.02
C TRP A 332 3.66 16.89 -1.17
N GLY A 333 4.09 18.12 -1.48
CA GLY A 333 5.52 18.46 -1.65
C GLY A 333 6.17 17.87 -2.92
N ASN A 334 5.37 17.35 -3.87
CA ASN A 334 5.84 16.85 -5.15
C ASN A 334 5.84 17.96 -6.22
N THR A 335 6.37 17.67 -7.40
CA THR A 335 6.41 18.61 -8.52
C THR A 335 5.49 18.17 -9.65
N THR A 336 4.86 19.13 -10.32
CA THR A 336 4.03 18.87 -11.51
C THR A 336 4.84 18.34 -12.69
N GLU A 337 6.16 18.50 -12.69
CA GLU A 337 7.05 17.88 -13.68
C GLU A 337 7.07 16.36 -13.56
N ASN A 338 7.12 15.85 -12.33
CA ASN A 338 7.13 14.40 -12.05
C ASN A 338 5.73 13.79 -12.18
N TYR A 339 4.68 14.57 -11.89
CA TYR A 339 3.29 14.11 -11.90
C TYR A 339 2.39 15.06 -12.72
N PRO A 340 2.61 15.17 -14.05
CA PRO A 340 1.93 16.16 -14.88
C PRO A 340 0.42 15.90 -15.07
N TYR A 341 -0.07 14.76 -14.64
CA TYR A 341 -1.49 14.40 -14.66
C TYR A 341 -2.25 14.81 -13.39
N PHE A 342 -1.56 15.27 -12.33
CA PHE A 342 -2.20 15.87 -11.15
C PHE A 342 -2.21 17.40 -11.29
N VAL A 343 -3.23 17.92 -11.91
CA VAL A 343 -3.40 19.36 -12.13
C VAL A 343 -4.58 19.90 -11.35
N ALA A 344 -4.48 21.16 -10.94
CA ALA A 344 -5.59 21.89 -10.35
C ALA A 344 -6.50 22.42 -11.48
N GLU A 345 -7.77 22.05 -11.41
CA GLU A 345 -8.78 22.46 -12.40
C GLU A 345 -10.06 22.94 -11.75
N CYS A 346 -10.76 23.84 -12.43
CA CYS A 346 -12.11 24.25 -12.05
C CYS A 346 -13.10 23.11 -12.36
N VAL A 347 -13.82 22.65 -11.33
CA VAL A 347 -14.81 21.58 -11.45
C VAL A 347 -16.16 22.21 -11.85
N GLY A 348 -16.57 21.97 -13.07
CA GLY A 348 -17.72 22.65 -13.71
C GLY A 348 -17.35 23.38 -14.99
N GLY A 349 -16.05 23.51 -15.28
CA GLY A 349 -15.53 24.06 -16.53
C GLY A 349 -15.63 25.58 -16.66
N VAL A 350 -15.92 26.29 -15.57
CA VAL A 350 -15.99 27.76 -15.55
C VAL A 350 -14.80 28.31 -14.77
N ASP A 351 -13.78 28.78 -15.48
CA ASP A 351 -12.69 29.54 -14.87
C ASP A 351 -13.22 30.91 -14.40
N ARG A 352 -13.08 31.16 -13.10
CA ARG A 352 -13.50 32.43 -12.47
C ARG A 352 -12.45 33.53 -12.58
N GLY A 353 -11.30 33.25 -13.20
CA GLY A 353 -10.16 34.16 -13.30
C GLY A 353 -9.55 34.50 -11.94
N LEU A 354 -9.69 33.65 -10.93
CA LEU A 354 -9.12 33.84 -9.59
C LEU A 354 -7.85 33.02 -9.43
N THR A 355 -6.85 33.62 -8.85
CA THR A 355 -5.58 32.97 -8.51
C THR A 355 -5.67 32.39 -7.09
N LEU A 356 -6.05 31.13 -6.95
CA LEU A 356 -6.37 30.52 -5.65
C LEU A 356 -5.16 30.34 -4.70
N THR A 357 -3.94 30.61 -5.19
CA THR A 357 -2.73 30.74 -4.35
C THR A 357 -2.67 32.07 -3.60
N VAL A 358 -3.50 33.06 -3.98
CA VAL A 358 -3.58 34.37 -3.33
C VAL A 358 -4.70 34.34 -2.30
N GLU A 359 -4.38 34.58 -1.02
CA GLU A 359 -5.33 34.46 0.10
C GLU A 359 -6.62 35.27 -0.06
N SER A 360 -6.52 36.52 -0.55
CA SER A 360 -7.70 37.37 -0.76
C SER A 360 -8.61 36.85 -1.89
N GLU A 361 -8.03 36.25 -2.93
CA GLU A 361 -8.78 35.67 -4.04
C GLU A 361 -9.40 34.33 -3.64
N PHE A 362 -8.65 33.49 -2.92
CA PHE A 362 -9.19 32.27 -2.32
C PHE A 362 -10.36 32.58 -1.38
N ASN A 363 -10.25 33.63 -0.55
CA ASN A 363 -11.31 34.04 0.36
C ASN A 363 -12.58 34.47 -0.41
N THR A 364 -12.41 35.15 -1.55
CA THR A 364 -13.51 35.50 -2.45
C THR A 364 -14.14 34.24 -3.07
N PHE A 365 -13.28 33.30 -3.52
CA PHE A 365 -13.72 32.03 -4.11
C PHE A 365 -14.53 31.18 -3.12
N ILE A 366 -13.99 30.94 -1.91
CA ILE A 366 -14.62 30.01 -0.96
C ILE A 366 -15.88 30.56 -0.28
N LYS A 367 -16.01 31.89 -0.20
CA LYS A 367 -17.22 32.55 0.28
C LYS A 367 -18.30 32.75 -0.79
N GLY A 368 -17.90 32.65 -2.06
CA GLY A 368 -18.82 32.74 -3.19
C GLY A 368 -19.41 31.37 -3.54
N GLU A 369 -20.54 31.40 -4.19
CA GLU A 369 -21.20 30.23 -4.77
C GLU A 369 -21.25 30.36 -6.29
N ASN A 370 -21.24 29.22 -6.99
CA ASN A 370 -21.36 29.21 -8.44
C ASN A 370 -22.18 27.99 -8.90
N GLU A 371 -23.39 28.25 -9.38
CA GLU A 371 -24.32 27.22 -9.86
C GLU A 371 -23.77 26.38 -11.04
N ALA A 372 -22.67 26.83 -11.68
CA ALA A 372 -22.01 26.07 -12.74
C ALA A 372 -21.01 25.03 -12.21
N ASP A 373 -20.66 25.05 -10.93
CA ASP A 373 -19.82 24.02 -10.32
C ASP A 373 -20.61 22.71 -10.20
N TYR A 374 -20.01 21.57 -10.57
CA TYR A 374 -20.72 20.29 -10.56
C TYR A 374 -21.21 19.86 -9.18
N ASP A 375 -20.53 20.30 -8.12
CA ASP A 375 -20.86 19.97 -6.73
C ASP A 375 -21.74 21.03 -6.05
N TYR A 376 -22.27 22.03 -6.79
CA TYR A 376 -23.03 23.16 -6.22
C TYR A 376 -24.14 22.72 -5.27
N ASP A 377 -24.90 21.69 -5.64
CA ASP A 377 -26.02 21.16 -4.85
C ASP A 377 -25.57 20.19 -3.74
N CYS A 378 -24.27 19.89 -3.61
CA CYS A 378 -23.77 18.98 -2.60
C CYS A 378 -23.65 19.65 -1.24
N THR A 379 -24.06 18.95 -0.19
CA THR A 379 -24.05 19.47 1.20
C THR A 379 -22.66 19.96 1.65
N LEU A 380 -21.58 19.32 1.16
CA LEU A 380 -20.21 19.67 1.52
C LEU A 380 -19.55 20.68 0.57
N TYR A 381 -20.27 21.17 -0.45
CA TYR A 381 -19.75 22.18 -1.37
C TYR A 381 -19.35 23.49 -0.66
N ARG A 382 -20.20 23.93 0.30
CA ARG A 382 -19.92 25.02 1.23
C ARG A 382 -20.35 24.62 2.63
N TRP A 383 -19.46 24.77 3.56
CA TRP A 383 -19.76 24.46 4.96
C TRP A 383 -19.02 25.41 5.89
N SER A 384 -19.51 25.53 7.11
CA SER A 384 -18.85 26.25 8.20
C SER A 384 -18.97 25.45 9.49
N MET A 385 -17.97 25.59 10.34
CA MET A 385 -17.94 24.96 11.66
C MET A 385 -17.45 25.98 12.68
N GLU A 386 -18.04 25.96 13.86
CA GLU A 386 -17.61 26.76 15.00
C GLU A 386 -17.09 25.83 16.08
N GLU A 387 -15.89 26.12 16.56
CA GLU A 387 -15.27 25.41 17.67
C GLU A 387 -14.79 26.39 18.75
N SER A 388 -14.76 25.94 20.00
CA SER A 388 -14.19 26.75 21.08
C SER A 388 -12.67 26.86 20.93
N VAL A 389 -12.10 27.97 21.42
CA VAL A 389 -10.64 28.16 21.48
C VAL A 389 -9.95 27.01 22.21
N LYS A 390 -10.59 26.41 23.18
CA LYS A 390 -10.08 25.27 23.94
C LYS A 390 -9.95 24.04 23.03
N GLU A 391 -11.04 23.68 22.34
CA GLU A 391 -11.08 22.48 21.49
C GLU A 391 -10.07 22.56 20.34
N ILE A 392 -10.00 23.71 19.65
CA ILE A 392 -9.03 23.90 18.56
C ILE A 392 -7.58 23.89 19.08
N SER A 393 -7.32 24.44 20.28
CA SER A 393 -5.98 24.46 20.86
C SER A 393 -5.53 23.06 21.31
N GLU A 394 -6.41 22.29 21.94
CA GLU A 394 -6.17 20.91 22.34
C GLU A 394 -6.01 19.99 21.12
N GLY A 395 -6.87 20.17 20.11
CA GLY A 395 -6.79 19.45 18.82
C GLY A 395 -5.47 19.69 18.11
N PHE A 396 -5.07 20.95 17.99
CA PHE A 396 -3.79 21.35 17.43
C PHE A 396 -2.59 20.72 18.14
N ALA A 397 -2.56 20.82 19.48
CA ALA A 397 -1.47 20.27 20.27
C ALA A 397 -1.37 18.74 20.11
N ARG A 398 -2.51 18.04 20.08
CA ARG A 398 -2.58 16.59 19.92
C ARG A 398 -2.12 16.14 18.53
N SER A 399 -2.53 16.84 17.47
CA SER A 399 -2.23 16.46 16.09
C SER A 399 -0.79 16.80 15.68
N THR A 400 -0.23 17.90 16.20
CA THR A 400 1.09 18.39 15.77
C THR A 400 2.22 18.13 16.79
N GLY A 401 1.87 17.74 18.02
CA GLY A 401 2.82 17.68 19.15
C GLY A 401 3.33 19.05 19.63
N LYS A 402 2.84 20.16 19.05
CA LYS A 402 3.25 21.53 19.37
C LYS A 402 2.21 22.19 20.27
N ASN A 403 2.65 22.94 21.27
CA ASN A 403 1.76 23.62 22.23
C ASN A 403 2.04 25.13 22.28
N VAL A 404 1.18 25.90 21.66
CA VAL A 404 1.23 27.38 21.67
C VAL A 404 0.31 28.01 22.73
N GLY A 405 -0.31 27.20 23.59
CA GLY A 405 -1.31 27.63 24.54
C GLY A 405 -2.68 27.83 23.88
N ASN A 406 -3.51 28.76 24.39
CA ASN A 406 -4.76 29.10 23.76
C ASN A 406 -4.49 29.84 22.44
N ILE A 407 -5.00 29.29 21.33
CA ILE A 407 -4.83 29.87 20.00
C ILE A 407 -5.59 31.20 19.93
N LYS A 408 -4.92 32.23 19.42
CA LYS A 408 -5.46 33.58 19.22
C LYS A 408 -5.64 33.92 17.76
N ASP A 409 -4.77 33.36 16.89
CA ASP A 409 -4.76 33.65 15.48
C ASP A 409 -4.22 32.47 14.67
N ILE A 410 -4.75 32.28 13.46
CA ILE A 410 -4.30 31.31 12.46
C ILE A 410 -4.17 32.04 11.13
N GLU A 411 -2.95 32.16 10.62
CA GLU A 411 -2.61 32.84 9.39
C GLU A 411 -2.13 31.82 8.34
N VAL A 412 -2.76 31.78 7.17
CA VAL A 412 -2.27 31.00 6.04
C VAL A 412 -1.16 31.78 5.36
N LEU A 413 0.05 31.21 5.35
CA LEU A 413 1.24 31.82 4.76
C LEU A 413 1.41 31.44 3.30
N GLU A 414 1.00 30.21 2.92
CA GLU A 414 1.18 29.70 1.57
C GLU A 414 0.03 28.76 1.19
N ARG A 415 -0.44 28.93 -0.05
CA ARG A 415 -1.40 28.05 -0.72
C ARG A 415 -0.82 27.53 -2.02
N VAL A 416 -1.15 26.31 -2.37
CA VAL A 416 -0.85 25.71 -3.68
C VAL A 416 -1.98 25.95 -4.67
N ASN A 417 -1.79 25.56 -5.93
CA ASN A 417 -2.84 25.63 -6.93
C ASN A 417 -4.08 24.85 -6.49
N GLY A 418 -5.25 25.41 -6.75
CA GLY A 418 -6.53 24.92 -6.23
C GLY A 418 -6.85 25.39 -4.81
N GLY A 419 -5.95 26.16 -4.17
CA GLY A 419 -6.22 26.90 -2.94
C GLY A 419 -5.97 26.15 -1.62
N ALA A 420 -5.47 24.91 -1.65
CA ALA A 420 -5.13 24.20 -0.42
C ALA A 420 -3.99 24.90 0.33
N ALA A 421 -4.14 25.07 1.65
CA ALA A 421 -3.12 25.67 2.52
C ALA A 421 -2.03 24.64 2.84
N VAL A 422 -0.77 24.97 2.51
CA VAL A 422 0.40 24.12 2.76
C VAL A 422 1.31 24.67 3.85
N LYS A 423 1.16 25.95 4.20
CA LYS A 423 1.94 26.57 5.27
C LYS A 423 1.05 27.48 6.10
N VAL A 424 1.02 27.21 7.41
CA VAL A 424 0.12 27.91 8.32
C VAL A 424 0.89 28.35 9.57
N LYS A 425 0.75 29.62 9.95
CA LYS A 425 1.26 30.16 11.20
C LYS A 425 0.16 30.13 12.23
N VAL A 426 0.45 29.57 13.39
CA VAL A 426 -0.47 29.51 14.53
C VAL A 426 0.12 30.30 15.69
N THR A 427 -0.61 31.29 16.17
CA THR A 427 -0.20 32.17 17.29
C THR A 427 -1.12 31.94 18.48
N GLY A 428 -0.52 31.70 19.64
CA GLY A 428 -1.24 31.50 20.91
C GLY A 428 -0.70 32.38 22.03
N ASP A 429 -1.21 32.16 23.24
CA ASP A 429 -0.79 32.92 24.43
C ASP A 429 0.56 32.49 24.99
N LYS A 430 1.14 31.37 24.53
CA LYS A 430 2.45 30.85 24.92
C LYS A 430 3.52 30.95 23.84
N GLY A 431 3.18 31.47 22.66
CA GLY A 431 4.10 31.62 21.56
C GLY A 431 3.45 31.40 20.20
N GLU A 432 4.29 31.29 19.18
CA GLU A 432 3.86 31.02 17.79
C GLU A 432 4.64 29.88 17.18
N THR A 433 4.09 29.23 16.19
CA THR A 433 4.74 28.19 15.41
C THR A 433 4.23 28.20 13.98
N VAL A 434 5.05 27.72 13.06
CA VAL A 434 4.65 27.44 11.68
C VAL A 434 4.57 25.93 11.51
N ILE A 435 3.53 25.49 10.81
CA ILE A 435 3.35 24.12 10.35
C ILE A 435 3.33 24.11 8.84
N ASP A 436 3.98 23.11 8.26
CA ASP A 436 3.95 22.78 6.83
C ASP A 436 3.13 21.49 6.66
N SER A 437 2.49 21.32 5.50
CA SER A 437 1.70 20.13 5.14
C SER A 437 2.61 18.91 4.97
#